data_7bac2ff8056d52fb062a86c377a17f61
#
_entry.id   7bac2ff8056d52fb062a86c377a17f61
#
_cell.length_a   1.000
_cell.length_b   1.000
_cell.length_c   1.000
_cell.angle_alpha   90.00
_cell.angle_beta   90.00
_cell.angle_gamma   90.00
#
_symmetry.space_group_name_H-M   'P 1'
#
loop_
_entity.id
_entity.type
_entity.pdbx_description
1 polymer ?
#
loop_
_entity_poly.entity_id
_entity_poly.type
_entity_poly.pdbx_seq_one_letter_code
_entity_poly.pdbx_strand_id
1 'polypeptide(L)'
;YLFAYGHDYKAAVSDFTRIGGRIPMPPKYALGYWWCRFWQYSDFEFVGLGKEIRSLDIPIDVMVLDMDWHETWSLRRYKAPKDEFGQRIGWTGYTWQKKLFPNPENCLQDLHNLGLKTTLNLHPASGIQPYEEPYDRFVKDYLSRTNEYDGPKGYINPDGSKAPVPFRMDDINWANAYFNSVIRPFERQGVDFWWLDWQQWKFSKYVPGLNNTFWLNYTFFNDMVRQSADQGIYARRPMIYHRWGGIGSH
;
A
#
# COMPACT_ATOMS: atom_id res chain seq x y z
N TYR A 1 11.72 -25.41 -11.52
CA TYR A 1 13.00 -25.28 -12.24
C TYR A 1 14.16 -25.69 -11.35
N LEU A 2 15.17 -26.34 -11.92
CA LEU A 2 16.41 -26.70 -11.24
C LEU A 2 17.58 -26.02 -11.96
N PHE A 3 18.41 -25.31 -11.19
CA PHE A 3 19.60 -24.61 -11.67
C PHE A 3 20.85 -25.33 -11.15
N ALA A 4 21.56 -26.06 -12.01
CA ALA A 4 22.70 -26.88 -11.65
C ALA A 4 24.00 -26.32 -12.26
N TYR A 5 24.54 -25.27 -11.65
CA TYR A 5 25.72 -24.53 -12.14
C TYR A 5 27.01 -24.75 -11.29
N GLY A 6 26.98 -25.63 -10.30
CA GLY A 6 28.09 -25.79 -9.38
C GLY A 6 28.46 -24.44 -8.73
N HIS A 7 29.68 -23.96 -8.97
CA HIS A 7 30.16 -22.69 -8.43
C HIS A 7 30.04 -21.53 -9.40
N ASP A 8 29.45 -21.71 -10.58
CA ASP A 8 29.19 -20.60 -11.52
C ASP A 8 27.91 -19.85 -11.17
N TYR A 9 27.96 -19.09 -10.09
CA TYR A 9 26.85 -18.32 -9.58
C TYR A 9 26.40 -17.22 -10.55
N LYS A 10 27.32 -16.67 -11.36
CA LYS A 10 26.99 -15.62 -12.33
C LYS A 10 26.13 -16.17 -13.47
N ALA A 11 26.49 -17.34 -14.00
CA ALA A 11 25.68 -18.00 -15.02
C ALA A 11 24.30 -18.38 -14.46
N ALA A 12 24.24 -18.93 -13.25
CA ALA A 12 22.98 -19.27 -12.58
C ALA A 12 22.05 -18.06 -12.44
N VAL A 13 22.54 -16.93 -11.95
CA VAL A 13 21.77 -15.68 -11.84
C VAL A 13 21.37 -15.13 -13.20
N SER A 14 22.28 -15.15 -14.18
CA SER A 14 21.98 -14.70 -15.54
C SER A 14 20.83 -15.48 -16.17
N ASP A 15 20.85 -16.81 -16.04
CA ASP A 15 19.79 -17.65 -16.60
C ASP A 15 18.49 -17.55 -15.80
N PHE A 16 18.58 -17.37 -14.48
CA PHE A 16 17.40 -17.08 -13.67
C PHE A 16 16.69 -15.79 -14.12
N THR A 17 17.42 -14.72 -14.42
CA THR A 17 16.82 -13.44 -14.86
C THR A 17 16.13 -13.56 -16.22
N ARG A 18 16.49 -14.56 -17.05
CA ARG A 18 15.76 -14.83 -18.30
C ARG A 18 14.35 -15.40 -18.04
N ILE A 19 14.15 -16.07 -16.91
CA ILE A 19 12.85 -16.62 -16.49
C ILE A 19 12.10 -15.60 -15.64
N GLY A 20 12.74 -15.00 -14.66
CA GLY A 20 12.15 -14.06 -13.72
C GLY A 20 11.90 -12.66 -14.31
N GLY A 21 12.52 -12.36 -15.44
CA GLY A 21 12.48 -11.03 -16.05
C GLY A 21 13.58 -10.09 -15.55
N ARG A 22 13.60 -8.89 -16.11
CA ARG A 22 14.57 -7.85 -15.74
C ARG A 22 14.07 -7.08 -14.52
N ILE A 23 14.96 -6.83 -13.57
CA ILE A 23 14.68 -5.97 -12.43
C ILE A 23 14.47 -4.54 -12.94
N PRO A 24 13.31 -3.90 -12.68
CA PRO A 24 13.11 -2.51 -13.03
C PRO A 24 14.12 -1.60 -12.31
N MET A 25 14.62 -0.58 -13.01
CA MET A 25 15.53 0.38 -12.40
C MET A 25 14.78 1.21 -11.35
N PRO A 26 15.13 1.12 -10.05
CA PRO A 26 14.47 1.89 -9.01
C PRO A 26 14.79 3.39 -9.14
N PRO A 27 13.99 4.28 -8.54
CA PRO A 27 14.33 5.69 -8.40
C PRO A 27 15.57 5.86 -7.49
N LYS A 28 16.32 6.95 -7.69
CA LYS A 28 17.59 7.18 -6.98
C LYS A 28 17.42 7.18 -5.46
N TYR A 29 16.36 7.78 -4.95
CA TYR A 29 16.07 7.85 -3.51
C TYR A 29 15.87 6.48 -2.86
N ALA A 30 15.52 5.45 -3.63
CA ALA A 30 15.39 4.09 -3.13
C ALA A 30 16.69 3.50 -2.62
N LEU A 31 17.83 3.98 -3.17
CA LEU A 31 19.18 3.55 -2.80
C LEU A 31 19.80 4.39 -1.68
N GLY A 32 19.07 5.38 -1.18
CA GLY A 32 19.50 6.26 -0.11
C GLY A 32 19.14 5.76 1.29
N TYR A 33 19.21 6.66 2.26
CA TYR A 33 18.87 6.35 3.65
C TYR A 33 17.38 6.57 3.92
N TRP A 34 16.77 5.61 4.59
CA TRP A 34 15.35 5.61 4.97
C TRP A 34 15.21 5.61 6.48
N TRP A 35 14.32 6.48 7.00
CA TRP A 35 13.87 6.43 8.38
C TRP A 35 12.53 5.70 8.47
N CYS A 36 12.47 4.68 9.33
CA CYS A 36 11.24 3.98 9.68
C CYS A 36 11.27 3.60 11.16
N ARG A 37 10.17 3.86 11.85
CA ARG A 37 9.97 3.37 13.21
C ARG A 37 8.48 3.12 13.45
N PHE A 38 8.15 1.94 13.97
CA PHE A 38 6.81 1.66 14.50
C PHE A 38 6.60 2.44 15.79
N TRP A 39 5.99 3.61 15.68
CA TRP A 39 5.74 4.54 16.77
C TRP A 39 4.60 5.50 16.41
N GLN A 40 3.82 5.94 17.41
CA GLN A 40 2.72 6.89 17.21
C GLN A 40 3.26 8.32 17.16
N TYR A 41 3.87 8.68 16.04
CA TYR A 41 4.27 10.06 15.79
C TYR A 41 3.05 10.92 15.43
N SER A 42 3.01 12.13 15.98
CA SER A 42 2.21 13.22 15.41
C SER A 42 2.89 13.79 14.15
N ASP A 43 2.13 14.51 13.32
CA ASP A 43 2.65 15.23 12.17
C ASP A 43 3.77 16.21 12.58
N PHE A 44 3.58 16.94 13.69
CA PHE A 44 4.57 17.85 14.25
C PHE A 44 5.88 17.13 14.62
N GLU A 45 5.79 16.03 15.36
CA GLU A 45 6.97 15.25 15.76
C GLU A 45 7.68 14.64 14.53
N PHE A 46 6.92 14.18 13.56
CA PHE A 46 7.47 13.53 12.37
C PHE A 46 8.20 14.53 11.46
N VAL A 47 7.63 15.69 11.23
CA VAL A 47 8.28 16.79 10.52
C VAL A 47 9.48 17.32 11.30
N GLY A 48 9.35 17.46 12.64
CA GLY A 48 10.43 17.84 13.54
C GLY A 48 11.65 16.93 13.43
N LEU A 49 11.40 15.61 13.42
CA LEU A 49 12.44 14.60 13.23
C LEU A 49 13.14 14.74 11.87
N GLY A 50 12.39 14.97 10.80
CA GLY A 50 12.97 15.21 9.47
C GLY A 50 13.89 16.45 9.44
N LYS A 51 13.47 17.52 10.10
CA LYS A 51 14.28 18.75 10.26
C LYS A 51 15.55 18.49 11.07
N GLU A 52 15.43 17.77 12.19
CA GLU A 52 16.58 17.41 13.04
C GLU A 52 17.61 16.59 12.28
N ILE A 53 17.18 15.53 11.57
CA ILE A 53 18.08 14.70 10.78
C ILE A 53 18.81 15.53 9.71
N ARG A 54 18.11 16.44 9.04
CA ARG A 54 18.73 17.36 8.07
C ARG A 54 19.71 18.34 8.72
N SER A 55 19.40 18.84 9.90
CA SER A 55 20.29 19.77 10.64
C SER A 55 21.60 19.13 11.07
N LEU A 56 21.62 17.80 11.19
CA LEU A 56 22.80 16.99 11.50
C LEU A 56 23.58 16.54 10.25
N ASP A 57 23.25 17.08 9.07
CA ASP A 57 23.84 16.71 7.77
C ASP A 57 23.74 15.21 7.44
N ILE A 58 22.75 14.51 8.03
CA ILE A 58 22.48 13.09 7.72
C ILE A 58 21.75 13.01 6.37
N PRO A 59 22.28 12.27 5.38
CA PRO A 59 21.74 12.22 4.03
C PRO A 59 20.52 11.29 3.92
N ILE A 60 19.43 11.66 4.57
CA ILE A 60 18.16 10.94 4.51
C ILE A 60 17.42 11.25 3.21
N ASP A 61 16.80 10.25 2.59
CA ASP A 61 16.02 10.36 1.36
C ASP A 61 14.53 10.07 1.58
N VAL A 62 14.19 9.16 2.50
CA VAL A 62 12.82 8.67 2.67
C VAL A 62 12.41 8.68 4.14
N MET A 63 11.22 9.20 4.40
CA MET A 63 10.52 9.08 5.69
C MET A 63 9.32 8.16 5.53
N VAL A 64 9.30 7.09 6.33
CA VAL A 64 8.27 6.05 6.29
C VAL A 64 7.27 6.26 7.42
N LEU A 65 5.99 6.48 7.10
CA LEU A 65 4.92 6.51 8.08
C LEU A 65 4.39 5.09 8.25
N ASP A 66 4.63 4.53 9.43
CA ASP A 66 4.14 3.21 9.79
C ASP A 66 2.65 3.25 10.13
N MET A 67 2.05 2.13 10.40
CA MET A 67 0.60 1.90 10.45
C MET A 67 -0.22 2.87 11.30
N ASP A 68 0.39 3.59 12.24
CA ASP A 68 -0.32 4.58 13.06
C ASP A 68 -0.71 5.87 12.30
N TRP A 69 -0.34 5.99 11.01
CA TRP A 69 -0.84 7.07 10.15
C TRP A 69 -2.37 7.00 9.97
N HIS A 70 -2.96 5.80 10.03
CA HIS A 70 -4.40 5.60 9.91
C HIS A 70 -5.06 5.19 11.22
N GLU A 71 -6.40 5.24 11.25
CA GLU A 71 -7.21 4.78 12.37
C GLU A 71 -6.98 3.30 12.64
N THR A 72 -6.28 3.00 13.73
CA THR A 72 -5.87 1.63 14.10
C THR A 72 -6.34 1.27 15.50
N TRP A 73 -5.91 2.07 16.46
CA TRP A 73 -6.06 1.78 17.88
C TRP A 73 -7.27 2.45 18.50
N SER A 74 -7.82 3.47 17.87
CA SER A 74 -9.14 4.02 18.22
C SER A 74 -10.23 2.94 18.15
N LEU A 75 -10.10 2.00 17.23
CA LEU A 75 -10.96 0.82 17.12
C LEU A 75 -10.87 -0.14 18.31
N ARG A 76 -9.82 -0.05 19.15
CA ARG A 76 -9.75 -0.81 20.41
C ARG A 76 -10.90 -0.48 21.37
N ARG A 77 -11.36 0.77 21.37
CA ARG A 77 -12.48 1.21 22.22
C ARG A 77 -13.79 0.54 21.85
N TYR A 78 -13.95 0.12 20.60
CA TYR A 78 -15.19 -0.44 20.07
C TYR A 78 -15.18 -1.97 19.95
N LYS A 79 -14.26 -2.68 20.66
CA LYS A 79 -14.10 -4.14 20.50
C LYS A 79 -14.00 -4.49 19.02
N ALA A 80 -12.94 -3.99 18.37
CA ALA A 80 -12.76 -4.12 16.93
C ALA A 80 -13.18 -5.51 16.46
N PRO A 81 -14.13 -5.63 15.54
CA PRO A 81 -14.60 -6.92 15.06
C PRO A 81 -13.40 -7.67 14.46
N LYS A 82 -13.53 -8.97 14.40
CA LYS A 82 -12.61 -9.81 13.66
C LYS A 82 -13.09 -9.92 12.22
N ASP A 83 -12.16 -10.03 11.29
CA ASP A 83 -12.47 -10.36 9.92
C ASP A 83 -12.90 -11.83 9.78
N GLU A 84 -13.24 -12.25 8.56
CA GLU A 84 -13.66 -13.63 8.25
C GLU A 84 -12.59 -14.69 8.58
N PHE A 85 -11.35 -14.28 8.80
CA PHE A 85 -10.23 -15.13 9.18
C PHE A 85 -9.92 -15.09 10.69
N GLY A 86 -10.79 -14.43 11.46
CA GLY A 86 -10.62 -14.27 12.89
C GLY A 86 -9.54 -13.28 13.31
N GLN A 87 -8.99 -12.53 12.36
CA GLN A 87 -8.01 -11.49 12.65
C GLN A 87 -8.69 -10.18 13.01
N ARG A 88 -8.02 -9.42 13.83
CA ARG A 88 -8.51 -8.15 14.31
C ARG A 88 -8.50 -7.12 13.19
N ILE A 89 -9.65 -6.54 12.90
CA ILE A 89 -9.77 -5.36 12.06
C ILE A 89 -9.03 -4.18 12.72
N GLY A 90 -8.30 -3.42 11.93
CA GLY A 90 -7.48 -2.29 12.40
C GLY A 90 -6.02 -2.35 11.95
N TRP A 91 -5.56 -3.49 11.42
CA TRP A 91 -4.34 -3.54 10.64
C TRP A 91 -4.53 -2.88 9.28
N THR A 92 -5.66 -3.18 8.63
CA THR A 92 -6.11 -2.48 7.43
C THR A 92 -6.73 -1.15 7.81
N GLY A 93 -6.37 -0.08 7.13
CA GLY A 93 -6.96 1.25 7.33
C GLY A 93 -6.63 2.21 6.20
N TYR A 94 -7.61 3.10 5.92
CA TYR A 94 -7.55 4.10 4.84
C TYR A 94 -8.10 5.46 5.28
N THR A 95 -8.11 5.69 6.58
CA THR A 95 -8.58 6.95 7.16
C THR A 95 -7.48 7.53 8.02
N TRP A 96 -7.03 8.75 7.72
CA TRP A 96 -6.01 9.40 8.52
C TRP A 96 -6.39 9.47 10.00
N GLN A 97 -5.46 9.10 10.86
CA GLN A 97 -5.60 9.29 12.31
C GLN A 97 -5.52 10.78 12.64
N LYS A 98 -6.67 11.44 12.65
CA LYS A 98 -6.77 12.92 12.78
C LYS A 98 -6.21 13.50 14.08
N LYS A 99 -6.04 12.68 15.13
CA LYS A 99 -5.39 13.11 16.36
C LYS A 99 -3.88 13.25 16.20
N LEU A 100 -3.28 12.41 15.35
CA LEU A 100 -1.86 12.43 15.05
C LEU A 100 -1.56 13.30 13.84
N PHE A 101 -2.40 13.21 12.82
CA PHE A 101 -2.27 13.91 11.54
C PHE A 101 -3.51 14.77 11.26
N PRO A 102 -3.72 15.90 11.98
CA PRO A 102 -4.85 16.79 11.75
C PRO A 102 -4.82 17.40 10.33
N ASN A 103 -3.62 17.67 9.80
CA ASN A 103 -3.39 18.23 8.47
C ASN A 103 -2.36 17.41 7.67
N PRO A 104 -2.71 16.19 7.20
CA PRO A 104 -1.75 15.29 6.58
C PRO A 104 -1.11 15.86 5.30
N GLU A 105 -1.85 16.64 4.50
CA GLU A 105 -1.32 17.27 3.30
C GLU A 105 -0.19 18.27 3.62
N ASN A 106 -0.36 19.07 4.69
CA ASN A 106 0.70 19.98 5.15
C ASN A 106 1.92 19.20 5.65
N CYS A 107 1.70 18.12 6.40
CA CYS A 107 2.79 17.26 6.86
C CYS A 107 3.61 16.70 5.69
N LEU A 108 2.95 16.14 4.69
CA LEU A 108 3.60 15.59 3.50
C LEU A 108 4.31 16.70 2.70
N GLN A 109 3.69 17.86 2.56
CA GLN A 109 4.32 19.01 1.89
C GLN A 109 5.56 19.51 2.62
N ASP A 110 5.54 19.58 3.95
CA ASP A 110 6.69 19.98 4.76
C ASP A 110 7.86 19.00 4.61
N LEU A 111 7.59 17.70 4.56
CA LEU A 111 8.60 16.68 4.28
C LEU A 111 9.18 16.83 2.86
N HIS A 112 8.32 17.10 1.86
CA HIS A 112 8.77 17.40 0.49
C HIS A 112 9.64 18.65 0.42
N ASN A 113 9.31 19.69 1.18
CA ASN A 113 10.11 20.92 1.27
C ASN A 113 11.53 20.67 1.85
N LEU A 114 11.67 19.60 2.65
CA LEU A 114 12.98 19.10 3.11
C LEU A 114 13.70 18.22 2.07
N GLY A 115 13.12 18.02 0.90
CA GLY A 115 13.65 17.15 -0.15
C GLY A 115 13.48 15.65 0.15
N LEU A 116 12.53 15.30 1.02
CA LEU A 116 12.26 13.90 1.43
C LEU A 116 11.14 13.29 0.60
N LYS A 117 11.21 11.97 0.42
CA LYS A 117 10.11 11.15 -0.11
C LYS A 117 9.37 10.49 1.03
N THR A 118 8.06 10.23 0.80
CA THR A 118 7.19 9.67 1.82
C THR A 118 6.46 8.42 1.32
N THR A 119 6.31 7.45 2.20
CA THR A 119 5.50 6.26 1.97
C THR A 119 4.67 5.94 3.19
N LEU A 120 3.50 5.35 2.96
CA LEU A 120 2.59 4.87 3.99
C LEU A 120 2.60 3.34 4.02
N ASN A 121 2.60 2.78 5.23
CA ASN A 121 2.40 1.35 5.44
C ASN A 121 0.96 0.94 5.11
N LEU A 122 0.77 -0.13 4.35
CA LEU A 122 -0.54 -0.68 3.98
C LEU A 122 -0.66 -2.16 4.31
N HIS A 123 -1.82 -2.51 4.87
CA HIS A 123 -2.26 -3.89 5.10
C HIS A 123 -3.67 -4.06 4.51
N PRO A 124 -3.83 -4.30 3.22
CA PRO A 124 -5.15 -4.23 2.56
C PRO A 124 -6.07 -5.43 2.81
N ALA A 125 -5.61 -6.46 3.51
CA ALA A 125 -6.25 -7.77 3.62
C ALA A 125 -7.71 -7.77 4.12
N SER A 126 -8.09 -6.83 5.01
CA SER A 126 -9.46 -6.78 5.55
C SER A 126 -10.44 -6.00 4.67
N GLY A 127 -10.07 -5.70 3.43
CA GLY A 127 -10.93 -4.99 2.48
C GLY A 127 -11.26 -3.56 2.93
N ILE A 128 -12.45 -3.07 2.59
CA ILE A 128 -12.88 -1.71 2.93
C ILE A 128 -13.98 -1.77 4.00
N GLN A 129 -13.73 -1.16 5.14
CA GLN A 129 -14.65 -1.19 6.26
C GLN A 129 -15.64 -0.01 6.23
N PRO A 130 -16.87 -0.19 6.75
CA PRO A 130 -17.92 0.85 6.73
C PRO A 130 -17.57 2.15 7.42
N TYR A 131 -16.64 2.14 8.37
CA TYR A 131 -16.19 3.34 9.09
C TYR A 131 -15.07 4.11 8.37
N GLU A 132 -14.53 3.55 7.29
CA GLU A 132 -13.46 4.19 6.53
C GLU A 132 -13.97 5.40 5.74
N GLU A 133 -13.21 6.48 5.74
CA GLU A 133 -13.54 7.69 4.99
C GLU A 133 -13.78 7.41 3.48
N PRO A 134 -13.02 6.55 2.80
CA PRO A 134 -13.27 6.24 1.39
C PRO A 134 -14.43 5.27 1.13
N TYR A 135 -15.08 4.70 2.14
CA TYR A 135 -16.03 3.60 1.97
C TYR A 135 -17.15 3.91 0.95
N ASP A 136 -17.89 5.00 1.14
CA ASP A 136 -19.06 5.30 0.29
C ASP A 136 -18.66 5.56 -1.18
N ARG A 137 -17.57 6.28 -1.40
CA ARG A 137 -17.07 6.52 -2.76
C ARG A 137 -16.54 5.25 -3.41
N PHE A 138 -15.88 4.38 -2.63
CA PHE A 138 -15.41 3.09 -3.12
C PHE A 138 -16.59 2.18 -3.52
N VAL A 139 -17.58 2.01 -2.64
CA VAL A 139 -18.77 1.19 -2.92
C VAL A 139 -19.50 1.69 -4.16
N LYS A 140 -19.70 3.02 -4.27
CA LYS A 140 -20.33 3.63 -5.45
C LYS A 140 -19.54 3.33 -6.73
N ASP A 141 -18.22 3.51 -6.70
CA ASP A 141 -17.35 3.26 -7.86
C ASP A 141 -17.35 1.78 -8.23
N TYR A 142 -17.19 0.89 -7.26
CA TYR A 142 -17.17 -0.55 -7.50
C TYR A 142 -18.50 -1.06 -8.08
N LEU A 143 -19.63 -0.69 -7.48
CA LEU A 143 -20.95 -1.09 -7.95
C LEU A 143 -21.29 -0.51 -9.34
N SER A 144 -20.71 0.61 -9.73
CA SER A 144 -20.86 1.14 -11.09
C SER A 144 -20.11 0.36 -12.16
N ARG A 145 -19.14 -0.48 -11.77
CA ARG A 145 -18.29 -1.26 -12.65
C ARG A 145 -18.72 -2.71 -12.78
N THR A 146 -19.48 -3.22 -11.82
CA THR A 146 -19.87 -4.63 -11.76
C THR A 146 -21.31 -4.80 -11.33
N ASN A 147 -21.95 -5.87 -11.83
CA ASN A 147 -23.21 -6.37 -11.31
C ASN A 147 -23.01 -7.55 -10.35
N GLU A 148 -21.78 -8.04 -10.26
CA GLU A 148 -21.38 -9.15 -9.42
C GLU A 148 -20.51 -8.63 -8.28
N TYR A 149 -20.91 -8.87 -7.05
CA TYR A 149 -20.15 -8.51 -5.86
C TYR A 149 -20.34 -9.56 -4.77
N ASP A 150 -19.31 -9.70 -3.97
CA ASP A 150 -19.26 -10.63 -2.87
C ASP A 150 -19.78 -9.92 -1.60
N GLY A 151 -20.93 -10.35 -1.12
CA GLY A 151 -21.57 -9.77 0.04
C GLY A 151 -23.04 -9.41 -0.14
N PRO A 152 -23.64 -8.72 0.83
CA PRO A 152 -25.02 -8.24 0.76
C PRO A 152 -25.22 -7.29 -0.42
N LYS A 153 -26.41 -7.30 -1.03
CA LYS A 153 -26.74 -6.42 -2.16
C LYS A 153 -26.46 -4.96 -1.81
N GLY A 154 -25.62 -4.30 -2.63
CA GLY A 154 -25.19 -2.93 -2.42
C GLY A 154 -24.33 -2.73 -1.17
N TYR A 155 -23.82 -3.81 -0.56
CA TYR A 155 -23.11 -3.82 0.72
C TYR A 155 -23.93 -3.24 1.88
N ILE A 156 -25.22 -3.53 1.87
CA ILE A 156 -26.15 -3.21 2.96
C ILE A 156 -26.60 -4.50 3.62
N ASN A 157 -26.44 -4.59 4.92
CA ASN A 157 -26.91 -5.70 5.74
C ASN A 157 -28.46 -5.75 5.81
N PRO A 158 -29.07 -6.89 6.20
CA PRO A 158 -30.52 -6.99 6.35
C PRO A 158 -31.14 -6.00 7.34
N ASP A 159 -30.37 -5.49 8.30
CA ASP A 159 -30.78 -4.46 9.27
C ASP A 159 -30.61 -3.02 8.75
N GLY A 160 -30.19 -2.85 7.48
CA GLY A 160 -29.95 -1.57 6.86
C GLY A 160 -28.60 -0.94 7.16
N SER A 161 -27.74 -1.57 7.97
CA SER A 161 -26.39 -1.09 8.23
C SER A 161 -25.46 -1.36 7.04
N LYS A 162 -24.36 -0.59 6.93
CA LYS A 162 -23.33 -0.82 5.92
C LYS A 162 -22.54 -2.09 6.22
N ALA A 163 -22.28 -2.90 5.19
CA ALA A 163 -21.48 -4.13 5.29
C ALA A 163 -20.03 -3.89 4.84
N PRO A 164 -19.04 -4.58 5.42
CA PRO A 164 -17.68 -4.56 4.91
C PRO A 164 -17.60 -5.06 3.46
N VAL A 165 -16.72 -4.44 2.67
CA VAL A 165 -16.39 -4.94 1.33
C VAL A 165 -15.14 -5.81 1.43
N PRO A 166 -15.21 -7.10 1.10
CA PRO A 166 -14.05 -8.00 1.17
C PRO A 166 -12.91 -7.55 0.27
N PHE A 167 -11.69 -7.96 0.61
CA PHE A 167 -10.52 -7.77 -0.25
C PHE A 167 -10.64 -8.64 -1.52
N ARG A 168 -10.63 -7.99 -2.69
CA ARG A 168 -10.83 -8.61 -3.99
C ARG A 168 -9.87 -8.04 -5.05
N MET A 169 -8.57 -7.96 -4.74
CA MET A 169 -7.58 -7.49 -5.73
C MET A 169 -7.52 -8.39 -6.99
N ASP A 170 -8.04 -9.61 -6.90
CA ASP A 170 -8.23 -10.54 -8.01
C ASP A 170 -9.36 -10.13 -8.98
N ASP A 171 -10.27 -9.26 -8.58
CA ASP A 171 -11.33 -8.69 -9.41
C ASP A 171 -10.87 -7.34 -9.99
N ILE A 172 -10.84 -7.23 -11.30
CA ILE A 172 -10.38 -6.02 -12.00
C ILE A 172 -11.25 -4.80 -11.70
N ASN A 173 -12.55 -4.98 -11.48
CA ASN A 173 -13.47 -3.90 -11.14
C ASN A 173 -13.21 -3.39 -9.72
N TRP A 174 -12.97 -4.31 -8.78
CA TRP A 174 -12.58 -3.98 -7.42
C TRP A 174 -11.23 -3.25 -7.41
N ALA A 175 -10.23 -3.77 -8.10
CA ALA A 175 -8.90 -3.17 -8.19
C ALA A 175 -8.96 -1.74 -8.76
N ASN A 176 -9.71 -1.53 -9.85
CA ASN A 176 -9.88 -0.21 -10.44
C ASN A 176 -10.60 0.76 -9.48
N ALA A 177 -11.66 0.33 -8.81
CA ALA A 177 -12.35 1.14 -7.81
C ALA A 177 -11.42 1.47 -6.63
N TYR A 178 -10.61 0.51 -6.19
CA TYR A 178 -9.65 0.68 -5.11
C TYR A 178 -8.59 1.72 -5.45
N PHE A 179 -7.96 1.60 -6.61
CA PHE A 179 -6.98 2.60 -7.03
C PHE A 179 -7.62 3.99 -7.17
N ASN A 180 -8.78 4.10 -7.81
CA ASN A 180 -9.42 5.41 -8.04
C ASN A 180 -9.92 6.05 -6.74
N SER A 181 -10.65 5.28 -5.93
CA SER A 181 -11.41 5.81 -4.80
C SER A 181 -10.67 5.76 -3.48
N VAL A 182 -9.64 4.91 -3.34
CA VAL A 182 -8.89 4.77 -2.09
C VAL A 182 -7.47 5.31 -2.24
N ILE A 183 -6.71 4.81 -3.21
CA ILE A 183 -5.27 5.08 -3.33
C ILE A 183 -4.97 6.47 -3.91
N ARG A 184 -5.62 6.86 -5.02
CA ARG A 184 -5.39 8.15 -5.69
C ARG A 184 -5.56 9.39 -4.80
N PRO A 185 -6.55 9.44 -3.89
CA PRO A 185 -6.64 10.58 -2.96
C PRO A 185 -5.38 10.79 -2.14
N PHE A 186 -4.77 9.73 -1.60
CA PHE A 186 -3.52 9.83 -0.82
C PHE A 186 -2.33 10.27 -1.68
N GLU A 187 -2.23 9.75 -2.91
CA GLU A 187 -1.19 10.16 -3.85
C GLU A 187 -1.31 11.65 -4.20
N ARG A 188 -2.54 12.16 -4.37
CA ARG A 188 -2.77 13.61 -4.57
C ARG A 188 -2.43 14.45 -3.34
N GLN A 189 -2.53 13.88 -2.14
CA GLN A 189 -2.10 14.53 -0.90
C GLN A 189 -0.58 14.60 -0.76
N GLY A 190 0.18 13.79 -1.53
CA GLY A 190 1.64 13.83 -1.52
C GLY A 190 2.33 12.51 -1.15
N VAL A 191 1.61 11.39 -1.10
CA VAL A 191 2.25 10.08 -0.93
C VAL A 191 3.01 9.71 -2.21
N ASP A 192 4.32 9.45 -2.09
CA ASP A 192 5.18 9.21 -3.25
C ASP A 192 5.12 7.78 -3.77
N PHE A 193 5.02 6.81 -2.88
CA PHE A 193 4.93 5.39 -3.21
C PHE A 193 4.34 4.61 -2.03
N TRP A 194 4.15 3.29 -2.16
CA TRP A 194 3.44 2.47 -1.18
C TRP A 194 4.32 1.40 -0.55
N TRP A 195 4.19 1.25 0.77
CA TRP A 195 4.72 0.11 1.49
C TRP A 195 3.61 -0.93 1.66
N LEU A 196 3.69 -2.02 0.89
CA LEU A 196 2.78 -3.16 0.95
C LEU A 196 3.33 -4.16 1.97
N ASP A 197 2.78 -4.16 3.17
CA ASP A 197 3.23 -5.03 4.23
C ASP A 197 2.52 -6.40 4.16
N TRP A 198 2.65 -7.22 5.17
CA TRP A 198 2.12 -8.56 5.22
C TRP A 198 0.59 -8.61 5.45
N GLN A 199 0.00 -9.82 5.64
CA GLN A 199 -1.42 -10.06 5.91
C GLN A 199 -2.35 -9.95 4.69
N GLN A 200 -1.86 -10.19 3.46
CA GLN A 200 -2.72 -10.27 2.28
C GLN A 200 -3.27 -11.68 2.04
N TRP A 201 -3.13 -12.60 2.98
CA TRP A 201 -3.40 -14.03 2.84
C TRP A 201 -2.59 -14.70 1.73
N LYS A 202 -2.21 -15.96 1.93
CA LYS A 202 -1.29 -16.64 1.00
C LYS A 202 -1.88 -16.76 -0.41
N PHE A 203 -3.15 -17.12 -0.50
CA PHE A 203 -3.83 -17.34 -1.78
C PHE A 203 -5.15 -16.61 -1.83
N SER A 204 -5.56 -16.22 -3.06
CA SER A 204 -6.90 -15.73 -3.32
C SER A 204 -7.92 -16.80 -2.94
N LYS A 205 -9.01 -16.35 -2.34
CA LYS A 205 -10.19 -17.17 -2.02
C LYS A 205 -11.00 -17.52 -3.28
N TYR A 206 -10.86 -16.71 -4.31
CA TYR A 206 -11.71 -16.76 -5.52
C TYR A 206 -10.97 -17.30 -6.75
N VAL A 207 -9.66 -17.15 -6.81
CA VAL A 207 -8.81 -17.62 -7.91
C VAL A 207 -7.85 -18.67 -7.40
N PRO A 208 -8.09 -19.97 -7.69
CA PRO A 208 -7.25 -21.06 -7.21
C PRO A 208 -5.78 -20.88 -7.62
N GLY A 209 -4.89 -20.99 -6.65
CA GLY A 209 -3.44 -20.92 -6.87
C GLY A 209 -2.87 -19.50 -7.01
N LEU A 210 -3.71 -18.46 -7.09
CA LEU A 210 -3.23 -17.08 -7.15
C LEU A 210 -2.69 -16.64 -5.78
N ASN A 211 -1.39 -16.35 -5.72
CA ASN A 211 -0.76 -15.80 -4.53
C ASN A 211 -1.08 -14.31 -4.39
N ASN A 212 -1.77 -13.95 -3.30
CA ASN A 212 -2.23 -12.58 -3.07
C ASN A 212 -1.08 -11.57 -2.94
N THR A 213 0.04 -11.95 -2.32
CA THR A 213 1.17 -11.04 -2.12
C THR A 213 1.81 -10.67 -3.46
N PHE A 214 2.12 -11.66 -4.29
CA PHE A 214 2.69 -11.39 -5.62
C PHE A 214 1.71 -10.65 -6.51
N TRP A 215 0.43 -11.00 -6.45
CA TRP A 215 -0.60 -10.32 -7.25
C TRP A 215 -0.81 -8.87 -6.83
N LEU A 216 -0.82 -8.59 -5.54
CA LEU A 216 -0.90 -7.25 -5.00
C LEU A 216 0.30 -6.40 -5.45
N ASN A 217 1.51 -6.93 -5.31
CA ASN A 217 2.73 -6.25 -5.76
C ASN A 217 2.69 -5.96 -7.26
N TYR A 218 2.31 -6.95 -8.06
CA TYR A 218 2.15 -6.81 -9.51
C TYR A 218 1.14 -5.73 -9.88
N THR A 219 -0.03 -5.72 -9.25
CA THR A 219 -1.09 -4.75 -9.55
C THR A 219 -0.69 -3.33 -9.16
N PHE A 220 -0.10 -3.12 -7.98
CA PHE A 220 0.38 -1.80 -7.55
C PHE A 220 1.52 -1.28 -8.42
N PHE A 221 2.51 -2.13 -8.72
CA PHE A 221 3.62 -1.71 -9.58
C PHE A 221 3.13 -1.31 -10.97
N ASN A 222 2.29 -2.13 -11.61
CA ASN A 222 1.76 -1.83 -12.94
C ASN A 222 0.80 -0.63 -12.95
N ASP A 223 0.10 -0.38 -11.86
CA ASP A 223 -0.69 0.82 -11.71
C ASP A 223 0.19 2.08 -11.72
N MET A 224 1.31 2.08 -10.99
CA MET A 224 2.30 3.16 -11.03
C MET A 224 2.97 3.32 -12.41
N VAL A 225 3.21 2.20 -13.12
CA VAL A 225 3.71 2.25 -14.51
C VAL A 225 2.73 3.00 -15.40
N ARG A 226 1.44 2.66 -15.33
CA ARG A 226 0.39 3.33 -16.12
C ARG A 226 0.30 4.82 -15.81
N GLN A 227 0.29 5.19 -14.52
CA GLN A 227 0.29 6.60 -14.13
C GLN A 227 1.51 7.37 -14.67
N SER A 228 2.69 6.75 -14.62
CA SER A 228 3.92 7.37 -15.14
C SER A 228 3.87 7.57 -16.65
N ALA A 229 3.25 6.64 -17.37
CA ALA A 229 3.04 6.75 -18.82
C ALA A 229 2.06 7.87 -19.16
N ASP A 230 0.96 8.00 -18.41
CA ASP A 230 -0.05 9.05 -18.62
C ASP A 230 0.50 10.45 -18.33
N GLN A 231 1.47 10.58 -17.42
CA GLN A 231 2.14 11.84 -17.08
C GLN A 231 3.36 12.17 -17.96
N GLY A 232 3.70 11.29 -18.90
CA GLY A 232 4.92 11.33 -19.69
C GLY A 232 5.95 10.32 -19.19
N ILE A 233 6.50 9.56 -20.12
CA ILE A 233 7.30 8.32 -19.92
C ILE A 233 8.43 8.42 -18.86
N TYR A 234 8.84 9.62 -18.51
CA TYR A 234 9.98 9.84 -17.60
C TYR A 234 9.63 10.62 -16.33
N ALA A 235 8.35 10.86 -16.06
CA ALA A 235 7.94 11.68 -14.92
C ALA A 235 8.42 11.10 -13.57
N ARG A 236 8.31 9.79 -13.37
CA ARG A 236 8.93 9.08 -12.25
C ARG A 236 9.06 7.57 -12.53
N ARG A 237 10.10 6.95 -11.98
CA ARG A 237 10.23 5.51 -12.00
C ARG A 237 9.24 4.89 -11.01
N PRO A 238 8.46 3.88 -11.43
CA PRO A 238 7.57 3.16 -10.52
C PRO A 238 8.36 2.46 -9.42
N MET A 239 7.81 2.45 -8.23
CA MET A 239 8.40 1.76 -7.09
C MET A 239 7.31 1.38 -6.09
N ILE A 240 7.40 0.18 -5.57
CA ILE A 240 6.70 -0.26 -4.36
C ILE A 240 7.74 -0.77 -3.36
N TYR A 241 7.44 -0.68 -2.09
CA TYR A 241 8.21 -1.30 -1.03
C TYR A 241 7.36 -2.41 -0.41
N HIS A 242 7.89 -3.63 -0.35
CA HIS A 242 7.17 -4.75 0.21
C HIS A 242 8.07 -5.65 1.07
N ARG A 243 7.45 -6.39 1.97
CA ARG A 243 8.18 -7.22 2.95
C ARG A 243 8.89 -8.42 2.33
N TRP A 244 8.28 -9.02 1.32
CA TRP A 244 8.72 -10.30 0.76
C TRP A 244 9.73 -10.06 -0.35
N GLY A 245 10.99 -10.27 -0.01
CA GLY A 245 12.10 -10.08 -0.92
C GLY A 245 12.71 -11.39 -1.38
N GLY A 246 13.64 -11.29 -2.30
CA GLY A 246 14.42 -12.39 -2.86
C GLY A 246 14.53 -12.28 -4.37
N ILE A 247 15.37 -13.12 -4.95
CA ILE A 247 15.55 -13.18 -6.41
C ILE A 247 14.22 -13.62 -7.04
N GLY A 248 13.69 -12.78 -7.95
CA GLY A 248 12.44 -13.02 -8.65
C GLY A 248 11.18 -12.44 -7.99
N SER A 249 11.32 -11.65 -6.92
CA SER A 249 10.22 -10.90 -6.31
C SER A 249 10.24 -9.41 -6.65
N HIS A 250 10.70 -9.07 -7.83
CA HIS A 250 10.78 -7.71 -8.37
C HIS A 250 9.68 -7.42 -9.36
#